data_7242993c57200667e13c47ef0fd02f64
#
_entry.id   7242993c57200667e13c47ef0fd02f64
#
_cell.length_a   1.000
_cell.length_b   1.000
_cell.length_c   1.000
_cell.angle_alpha   90.00
_cell.angle_beta   90.00
_cell.angle_gamma   90.00
#
_symmetry.space_group_name_H-M   'P 1'
#
loop_
_entity.id
_entity.type
_entity.pdbx_description
1 polymer ?
#
loop_
_entity_poly.entity_id
_entity_poly.type
_entity_poly.pdbx_seq_one_letter_code
_entity_poly.pdbx_strand_id
1 'polypeptide(L)'
;AGFAWANHDKKQLVIESYISESKDNFTQLRKLPFGNDVISQIAHSGKPEILTEIHPSAELDLLCYYTAAAKTISFIGVPVYFNGNVIGVLFADSDQTDAYDAMSIGFLGNFTKLITGLVQSYTGKYDLLQASRALDAITRFRTIIASSGDGIADLCAALLESASEVVEFTTMGIGMFDYEQQAWTVYQVYYRQEESEKMLGMHIDLEYSLIGNTILTAQTTAIAPIADELRVCDSEMPANGGYFLAVPLKSQSHNYGALFLEGSGTILPSHDINIIEMLGEQTGTIIEQLRFHEMFRSTALMDETKGLYNSKAFYARMIEETAKTRDFGNPFSLALIKMDTYESLENLHEIEDDLLLHVIKKVKSNMKEYDIIGEFEGKTLAIALIGQSLEKSHIWGERVRKEIASAITEINNRRLTVTVSIGIAQANSYDKADSLIRNATSSLQLASEKTNSVIVYS
;
A
#
# COMPACT_ATOMS: atom_id res chain seq x y z
N ALA A 1 -11.80 -48.47 19.39
CA ALA A 1 -12.14 -47.59 18.29
C ALA A 1 -11.43 -46.26 18.42
N GLY A 2 -11.04 -45.66 17.31
CA GLY A 2 -10.30 -44.41 17.30
C GLY A 2 -10.32 -43.71 15.98
N PHE A 3 -9.82 -42.44 16.00
CA PHE A 3 -9.67 -41.62 14.81
C PHE A 3 -8.24 -41.08 14.76
N ALA A 4 -7.60 -41.25 13.60
CA ALA A 4 -6.26 -40.73 13.35
C ALA A 4 -6.27 -39.83 12.11
N TRP A 5 -5.68 -38.62 12.22
CA TRP A 5 -5.37 -37.78 11.05
C TRP A 5 -4.17 -38.35 10.32
N ALA A 6 -4.21 -38.32 8.99
CA ALA A 6 -3.09 -38.68 8.11
C ALA A 6 -2.40 -37.42 7.60
N ASN A 7 -1.17 -37.17 8.03
CA ASN A 7 -0.33 -36.10 7.54
C ASN A 7 0.67 -36.66 6.52
N HIS A 8 0.34 -36.53 5.23
CA HIS A 8 1.14 -37.08 4.12
C HIS A 8 2.47 -36.32 3.95
N ASP A 9 2.51 -35.01 4.22
CA ASP A 9 3.72 -34.19 4.08
C ASP A 9 4.77 -34.60 5.10
N LYS A 10 4.35 -34.80 6.36
CA LYS A 10 5.24 -35.22 7.45
C LYS A 10 5.35 -36.73 7.60
N LYS A 11 4.66 -37.50 6.73
CA LYS A 11 4.59 -38.98 6.75
C LYS A 11 4.28 -39.53 8.15
N GLN A 12 3.23 -39.02 8.77
CA GLN A 12 2.84 -39.40 10.13
C GLN A 12 1.33 -39.49 10.32
N LEU A 13 0.91 -40.37 11.22
CA LEU A 13 -0.41 -40.44 11.77
C LEU A 13 -0.49 -39.60 13.05
N VAL A 14 -1.57 -38.90 13.28
CA VAL A 14 -1.84 -38.13 14.52
C VAL A 14 -3.10 -38.70 15.15
N ILE A 15 -2.96 -39.44 16.25
CA ILE A 15 -4.12 -39.95 16.99
C ILE A 15 -4.85 -38.77 17.62
N GLU A 16 -6.09 -38.54 17.19
CA GLU A 16 -6.92 -37.44 17.68
C GLU A 16 -7.76 -37.82 18.89
N SER A 17 -8.41 -38.98 18.78
CA SER A 17 -9.24 -39.51 19.86
C SER A 17 -9.34 -41.03 19.77
N TYR A 18 -9.53 -41.65 20.93
CA TYR A 18 -9.78 -43.10 20.98
C TYR A 18 -10.59 -43.44 22.21
N ILE A 19 -11.26 -44.60 22.12
CA ILE A 19 -11.93 -45.29 23.24
C ILE A 19 -11.42 -46.70 23.22
N SER A 20 -10.82 -47.16 24.31
CA SER A 20 -10.25 -48.52 24.44
C SER A 20 -10.58 -49.07 25.83
N GLU A 21 -10.92 -50.34 25.87
CA GLU A 21 -11.00 -51.11 27.14
C GLU A 21 -9.61 -51.39 27.69
N SER A 22 -8.62 -51.57 26.80
CA SER A 22 -7.22 -51.82 27.13
C SER A 22 -6.38 -50.51 27.12
N LYS A 23 -6.80 -49.55 27.92
CA LYS A 23 -6.17 -48.21 27.96
C LYS A 23 -4.68 -48.22 28.26
N ASP A 24 -4.23 -49.12 29.08
CA ASP A 24 -2.82 -49.24 29.48
C ASP A 24 -1.91 -49.77 28.33
N ASN A 25 -2.52 -50.46 27.38
CA ASN A 25 -1.80 -51.00 26.21
C ASN A 25 -1.83 -50.01 25.01
N PHE A 26 -2.64 -48.98 25.06
CA PHE A 26 -2.73 -47.98 24.00
C PHE A 26 -1.54 -47.01 24.06
N THR A 27 -0.99 -46.62 22.92
CA THR A 27 0.16 -45.72 22.86
C THR A 27 -0.14 -44.36 23.48
N GLN A 28 0.80 -43.85 24.25
CA GLN A 28 0.76 -42.47 24.74
C GLN A 28 1.29 -41.45 23.70
N LEU A 29 1.92 -41.94 22.62
CA LEU A 29 2.44 -41.11 21.55
C LEU A 29 1.30 -40.65 20.68
N ARG A 30 1.09 -39.35 20.66
CA ARG A 30 0.06 -38.74 19.79
C ARG A 30 0.45 -38.78 18.31
N LYS A 31 1.73 -38.85 17.99
CA LYS A 31 2.27 -38.86 16.61
C LYS A 31 3.01 -40.16 16.36
N LEU A 32 2.58 -40.88 15.32
CA LEU A 32 3.18 -42.14 14.89
C LEU A 32 3.68 -41.97 13.45
N PRO A 33 4.89 -42.44 13.10
CA PRO A 33 5.35 -42.42 11.72
C PRO A 33 4.48 -43.35 10.86
N PHE A 34 4.34 -43.05 9.57
CA PHE A 34 3.76 -44.02 8.63
C PHE A 34 4.63 -45.28 8.57
N GLY A 35 3.99 -46.41 8.70
CA GLY A 35 4.61 -47.74 8.68
C GLY A 35 3.91 -48.74 7.76
N ASN A 36 4.15 -50.01 8.04
CA ASN A 36 3.46 -51.10 7.36
C ASN A 36 2.17 -51.54 8.09
N ASP A 37 1.75 -50.77 9.08
CA ASP A 37 0.52 -51.00 9.85
C ASP A 37 -0.73 -50.73 8.99
N VAL A 38 -1.86 -51.29 9.43
CA VAL A 38 -3.12 -51.26 8.67
C VAL A 38 -3.69 -49.83 8.51
N ILE A 39 -3.51 -48.94 9.51
CA ILE A 39 -3.99 -47.55 9.40
C ILE A 39 -3.16 -46.81 8.37
N SER A 40 -1.85 -46.98 8.35
CA SER A 40 -0.98 -46.41 7.32
C SER A 40 -1.32 -46.92 5.92
N GLN A 41 -1.64 -48.22 5.79
CA GLN A 41 -2.09 -48.80 4.51
C GLN A 41 -3.40 -48.18 4.02
N ILE A 42 -4.41 -48.01 4.89
CA ILE A 42 -5.68 -47.34 4.56
C ILE A 42 -5.44 -45.89 4.16
N ALA A 43 -4.59 -45.18 4.90
CA ALA A 43 -4.24 -43.80 4.58
C ALA A 43 -3.61 -43.62 3.20
N HIS A 44 -2.80 -44.62 2.75
CA HIS A 44 -2.16 -44.61 1.44
C HIS A 44 -3.08 -45.10 0.32
N SER A 45 -3.77 -46.25 0.55
CA SER A 45 -4.61 -46.87 -0.47
C SER A 45 -5.92 -46.12 -0.71
N GLY A 46 -6.39 -45.42 0.30
CA GLY A 46 -7.72 -44.78 0.31
C GLY A 46 -8.86 -45.81 0.34
N LYS A 47 -8.61 -47.07 0.64
CA LYS A 47 -9.63 -48.12 0.66
C LYS A 47 -9.91 -48.57 2.09
N PRO A 48 -11.17 -48.85 2.43
CA PRO A 48 -11.49 -49.46 3.71
C PRO A 48 -10.92 -50.87 3.79
N GLU A 49 -10.45 -51.26 4.97
CA GLU A 49 -9.91 -52.58 5.25
C GLU A 49 -10.67 -53.24 6.40
N ILE A 50 -10.89 -54.54 6.28
CA ILE A 50 -11.40 -55.41 7.34
C ILE A 50 -10.42 -56.56 7.54
N LEU A 51 -9.99 -56.79 8.78
CA LEU A 51 -9.28 -57.99 9.17
C LEU A 51 -10.22 -58.79 10.05
N THR A 52 -10.56 -60.00 9.63
CA THR A 52 -11.50 -60.88 10.31
C THR A 52 -10.86 -61.75 11.39
N GLU A 53 -9.53 -62.04 11.21
CA GLU A 53 -8.74 -62.81 12.15
C GLU A 53 -7.29 -62.32 12.13
N ILE A 54 -6.82 -61.76 13.22
CA ILE A 54 -5.46 -61.28 13.41
C ILE A 54 -4.68 -62.34 14.23
N HIS A 55 -3.61 -62.85 13.64
CA HIS A 55 -2.75 -63.77 14.36
C HIS A 55 -2.06 -63.05 15.54
N PRO A 56 -2.04 -63.62 16.78
CA PRO A 56 -1.53 -62.90 17.96
C PRO A 56 -0.07 -62.40 17.81
N SER A 57 0.77 -63.05 17.02
CA SER A 57 2.13 -62.58 16.77
C SER A 57 2.23 -61.39 15.82
N ALA A 58 1.18 -61.09 15.05
CA ALA A 58 1.14 -59.99 14.10
C ALA A 58 0.39 -58.74 14.66
N GLU A 59 -0.24 -58.85 15.83
CA GLU A 59 -1.07 -57.81 16.40
C GLU A 59 -0.33 -56.46 16.52
N LEU A 60 0.86 -56.45 17.11
CA LEU A 60 1.62 -55.21 17.32
C LEU A 60 2.25 -54.66 16.05
N ASP A 61 2.49 -55.47 15.03
CA ASP A 61 3.01 -55.03 13.74
C ASP A 61 1.90 -54.40 12.88
N LEU A 62 0.66 -54.90 13.02
CA LEU A 62 -0.51 -54.41 12.28
C LEU A 62 -1.19 -53.22 12.94
N LEU A 63 -1.22 -53.18 14.28
CA LEU A 63 -1.95 -52.16 15.05
C LEU A 63 -0.95 -51.24 15.79
N CYS A 64 -0.41 -50.27 15.06
CA CYS A 64 0.64 -49.34 15.51
C CYS A 64 0.29 -48.51 16.76
N TYR A 65 -0.97 -48.47 17.13
CA TYR A 65 -1.47 -47.74 18.30
C TYR A 65 -1.45 -48.56 19.59
N TYR A 66 -1.05 -49.83 19.56
CA TYR A 66 -0.80 -50.63 20.77
C TYR A 66 0.68 -50.77 21.06
N THR A 67 1.04 -50.66 22.33
CA THR A 67 2.41 -50.88 22.84
C THR A 67 2.61 -52.26 23.46
N ALA A 68 1.51 -52.93 23.79
CA ALA A 68 1.45 -54.29 24.31
C ALA A 68 0.20 -54.98 23.77
N ALA A 69 0.24 -56.31 23.67
CA ALA A 69 -0.86 -57.11 23.15
C ALA A 69 -2.18 -56.85 23.89
N ALA A 70 -3.21 -56.43 23.17
CA ALA A 70 -4.55 -56.16 23.64
C ALA A 70 -5.50 -57.33 23.37
N LYS A 71 -5.04 -58.43 22.78
CA LYS A 71 -5.81 -59.60 22.34
C LYS A 71 -6.81 -59.26 21.26
N THR A 72 -6.47 -58.35 20.39
CA THR A 72 -7.30 -57.98 19.25
C THR A 72 -7.31 -59.08 18.21
N ILE A 73 -8.50 -59.50 17.79
CA ILE A 73 -8.73 -60.56 16.80
C ILE A 73 -9.21 -60.02 15.47
N SER A 74 -10.06 -58.97 15.49
CA SER A 74 -10.55 -58.38 14.25
C SER A 74 -10.41 -56.85 14.26
N PHE A 75 -10.36 -56.26 13.08
CA PHE A 75 -10.16 -54.85 12.86
C PHE A 75 -10.99 -54.37 11.66
N ILE A 76 -11.47 -53.13 11.73
CA ILE A 76 -12.05 -52.39 10.63
C ILE A 76 -11.48 -50.98 10.60
N GLY A 77 -11.15 -50.46 9.41
CA GLY A 77 -10.74 -49.07 9.21
C GLY A 77 -11.33 -48.51 7.93
N VAL A 78 -11.79 -47.26 8.01
CA VAL A 78 -12.43 -46.56 6.89
C VAL A 78 -11.77 -45.19 6.71
N PRO A 79 -11.33 -44.84 5.48
CA PRO A 79 -10.71 -43.56 5.22
C PRO A 79 -11.69 -42.41 5.30
N VAL A 80 -11.20 -41.25 5.78
CA VAL A 80 -11.91 -39.96 5.74
C VAL A 80 -11.29 -39.12 4.64
N TYR A 81 -12.13 -38.66 3.72
CA TYR A 81 -11.69 -37.87 2.56
C TYR A 81 -11.98 -36.39 2.72
N PHE A 82 -11.09 -35.57 2.21
CA PHE A 82 -11.33 -34.13 2.00
C PHE A 82 -10.65 -33.69 0.70
N ASN A 83 -11.39 -33.04 -0.20
CA ASN A 83 -10.91 -32.61 -1.52
C ASN A 83 -10.21 -33.71 -2.33
N GLY A 84 -10.70 -34.95 -2.24
CA GLY A 84 -10.15 -36.09 -2.97
C GLY A 84 -8.96 -36.79 -2.30
N ASN A 85 -8.43 -36.26 -1.23
CA ASN A 85 -7.30 -36.81 -0.46
C ASN A 85 -7.79 -37.47 0.82
N VAL A 86 -7.09 -38.52 1.26
CA VAL A 86 -7.33 -39.11 2.57
C VAL A 86 -6.70 -38.24 3.64
N ILE A 87 -7.52 -37.67 4.53
CA ILE A 87 -7.07 -36.82 5.64
C ILE A 87 -7.04 -37.53 6.98
N GLY A 88 -7.61 -38.72 7.05
CA GLY A 88 -7.63 -39.50 8.30
C GLY A 88 -8.25 -40.86 8.10
N VAL A 89 -8.21 -41.67 9.16
CA VAL A 89 -8.79 -43.00 9.21
C VAL A 89 -9.60 -43.15 10.51
N LEU A 90 -10.85 -43.56 10.35
CA LEU A 90 -11.74 -43.97 11.44
C LEU A 90 -11.59 -45.50 11.57
N PHE A 91 -11.27 -46.02 12.75
CA PHE A 91 -11.00 -47.42 12.95
C PHE A 91 -11.65 -47.97 14.21
N ALA A 92 -11.88 -49.26 14.21
CA ALA A 92 -12.31 -50.02 15.37
C ALA A 92 -11.68 -51.41 15.36
N ASP A 93 -11.55 -52.00 16.53
CA ASP A 93 -10.99 -53.31 16.77
C ASP A 93 -11.85 -54.09 17.80
N SER A 94 -11.75 -55.41 17.77
CA SER A 94 -12.48 -56.29 18.66
C SER A 94 -11.66 -57.54 19.01
N ASP A 95 -11.94 -58.10 20.20
CA ASP A 95 -11.44 -59.41 20.70
C ASP A 95 -12.25 -60.60 20.17
N GLN A 96 -13.22 -60.37 19.24
CA GLN A 96 -14.05 -61.39 18.62
C GLN A 96 -13.64 -61.60 17.17
N THR A 97 -13.70 -62.88 16.69
CA THR A 97 -13.53 -63.21 15.30
C THR A 97 -14.72 -62.72 14.48
N ASP A 98 -14.50 -62.24 13.24
CA ASP A 98 -15.53 -61.79 12.32
C ASP A 98 -16.48 -60.73 12.91
N ALA A 99 -15.97 -59.84 13.81
CA ALA A 99 -16.79 -58.81 14.43
C ALA A 99 -17.27 -57.74 13.42
N TYR A 100 -16.65 -57.63 12.28
CA TYR A 100 -16.95 -56.59 11.26
C TYR A 100 -17.21 -57.24 9.89
N ASP A 101 -18.18 -56.68 9.18
CA ASP A 101 -18.65 -57.08 7.86
C ASP A 101 -18.75 -55.89 6.90
N ALA A 102 -19.28 -56.11 5.70
CA ALA A 102 -19.54 -55.09 4.71
C ALA A 102 -20.57 -54.03 5.18
N MET A 103 -21.50 -54.43 6.05
CA MET A 103 -22.46 -53.45 6.64
C MET A 103 -21.76 -52.52 7.63
N SER A 104 -20.77 -52.99 8.35
CA SER A 104 -19.92 -52.23 9.27
C SER A 104 -19.12 -51.16 8.52
N ILE A 105 -18.61 -51.45 7.30
CA ILE A 105 -17.97 -50.44 6.43
C ILE A 105 -18.99 -49.34 6.07
N GLY A 106 -20.21 -49.74 5.68
CA GLY A 106 -21.27 -48.78 5.34
C GLY A 106 -21.65 -47.88 6.53
N PHE A 107 -21.71 -48.47 7.74
CA PHE A 107 -22.02 -47.76 8.96
C PHE A 107 -20.89 -46.74 9.30
N LEU A 108 -19.65 -47.18 9.38
CA LEU A 108 -18.50 -46.30 9.60
C LEU A 108 -18.35 -45.25 8.48
N GLY A 109 -18.63 -45.63 7.23
CA GLY A 109 -18.63 -44.73 6.10
C GLY A 109 -19.63 -43.56 6.23
N ASN A 110 -20.74 -43.74 6.93
CA ASN A 110 -21.63 -42.62 7.23
C ASN A 110 -21.03 -41.65 8.25
N PHE A 111 -20.28 -42.15 9.24
CA PHE A 111 -19.56 -41.29 10.16
C PHE A 111 -18.41 -40.53 9.47
N THR A 112 -17.68 -41.19 8.56
CA THR A 112 -16.62 -40.50 7.81
C THR A 112 -17.18 -39.39 6.92
N LYS A 113 -18.39 -39.57 6.33
CA LYS A 113 -19.10 -38.51 5.61
C LYS A 113 -19.49 -37.35 6.52
N LEU A 114 -19.95 -37.61 7.73
CA LEU A 114 -20.27 -36.56 8.70
C LEU A 114 -19.00 -35.77 9.10
N ILE A 115 -17.89 -36.48 9.37
CA ILE A 115 -16.60 -35.86 9.67
C ILE A 115 -16.15 -34.99 8.48
N THR A 116 -16.22 -35.50 7.26
CA THR A 116 -15.92 -34.73 6.04
C THR A 116 -16.76 -33.46 5.94
N GLY A 117 -18.09 -33.58 6.15
CA GLY A 117 -19.01 -32.43 6.12
C GLY A 117 -18.69 -31.38 7.20
N LEU A 118 -18.32 -31.82 8.40
CA LEU A 118 -17.88 -30.91 9.45
C LEU A 118 -16.56 -30.21 9.09
N VAL A 119 -15.57 -30.94 8.59
CA VAL A 119 -14.30 -30.38 8.16
C VAL A 119 -14.52 -29.34 7.04
N GLN A 120 -15.33 -29.67 6.04
CA GLN A 120 -15.69 -28.73 4.96
C GLN A 120 -16.36 -27.47 5.49
N SER A 121 -17.33 -27.64 6.41
CA SER A 121 -18.03 -26.50 7.00
C SER A 121 -17.09 -25.59 7.79
N TYR A 122 -16.21 -26.16 8.62
CA TYR A 122 -15.25 -25.38 9.40
C TYR A 122 -14.22 -24.69 8.51
N THR A 123 -13.67 -25.38 7.51
CA THR A 123 -12.71 -24.81 6.55
C THR A 123 -13.36 -23.68 5.77
N GLY A 124 -14.55 -23.90 5.20
CA GLY A 124 -15.26 -22.86 4.46
C GLY A 124 -15.62 -21.64 5.32
N LYS A 125 -16.02 -21.86 6.59
CA LYS A 125 -16.25 -20.75 7.53
C LYS A 125 -14.96 -19.99 7.85
N TYR A 126 -13.86 -20.69 8.04
CA TYR A 126 -12.55 -20.07 8.29
C TYR A 126 -12.11 -19.23 7.09
N ASP A 127 -12.16 -19.78 5.87
CA ASP A 127 -11.81 -19.07 4.63
C ASP A 127 -12.67 -17.82 4.43
N LEU A 128 -13.98 -17.92 4.71
CA LEU A 128 -14.89 -16.78 4.62
C LEU A 128 -14.55 -15.68 5.63
N LEU A 129 -14.21 -16.05 6.87
CA LEU A 129 -13.79 -15.08 7.89
C LEU A 129 -12.48 -14.38 7.49
N GLN A 130 -11.52 -15.11 6.91
CA GLN A 130 -10.27 -14.51 6.44
C GLN A 130 -10.51 -13.56 5.26
N ALA A 131 -11.34 -13.97 4.30
CA ALA A 131 -11.72 -13.10 3.18
C ALA A 131 -12.45 -11.83 3.67
N SER A 132 -13.34 -11.96 4.66
CA SER A 132 -14.02 -10.80 5.26
C SER A 132 -13.02 -9.83 5.92
N ARG A 133 -12.07 -10.34 6.72
CA ARG A 133 -11.03 -9.50 7.34
C ARG A 133 -10.17 -8.76 6.30
N ALA A 134 -9.80 -9.44 5.22
CA ALA A 134 -9.05 -8.82 4.13
C ALA A 134 -9.84 -7.69 3.45
N LEU A 135 -11.13 -7.93 3.16
CA LEU A 135 -12.01 -6.92 2.57
C LEU A 135 -12.22 -5.73 3.52
N ASP A 136 -12.38 -5.97 4.81
CA ASP A 136 -12.53 -4.91 5.82
C ASP A 136 -11.27 -4.04 5.88
N ALA A 137 -10.07 -4.64 5.89
CA ALA A 137 -8.79 -3.92 5.90
C ALA A 137 -8.63 -3.04 4.64
N ILE A 138 -8.91 -3.59 3.45
CA ILE A 138 -8.84 -2.83 2.18
C ILE A 138 -9.88 -1.70 2.14
N THR A 139 -11.08 -1.96 2.61
CA THR A 139 -12.15 -0.96 2.62
C THR A 139 -11.82 0.20 3.54
N ARG A 140 -11.27 -0.08 4.73
CA ARG A 140 -10.79 0.95 5.66
C ARG A 140 -9.65 1.76 5.05
N PHE A 141 -8.64 1.10 4.49
CA PHE A 141 -7.53 1.75 3.81
C PHE A 141 -8.03 2.75 2.75
N ARG A 142 -8.98 2.33 1.89
CA ARG A 142 -9.59 3.22 0.89
C ARG A 142 -10.36 4.38 1.51
N THR A 143 -11.06 4.14 2.63
CA THR A 143 -11.81 5.19 3.33
C THR A 143 -10.86 6.23 3.94
N ILE A 144 -9.76 5.79 4.53
CA ILE A 144 -8.74 6.69 5.09
C ILE A 144 -8.13 7.54 3.96
N ILE A 145 -7.73 6.93 2.85
CA ILE A 145 -7.17 7.66 1.68
C ILE A 145 -8.17 8.70 1.15
N ALA A 146 -9.46 8.32 1.03
CA ALA A 146 -10.48 9.24 0.52
C ALA A 146 -10.73 10.47 1.42
N SER A 147 -10.38 10.38 2.71
CA SER A 147 -10.49 11.46 3.70
C SER A 147 -9.17 12.19 3.98
N SER A 148 -8.06 11.66 3.49
CA SER A 148 -6.71 12.22 3.61
C SER A 148 -6.36 13.08 2.40
N GLY A 149 -5.24 13.79 2.45
CA GLY A 149 -4.74 14.55 1.30
C GLY A 149 -4.28 13.65 0.14
N ASP A 150 -4.01 14.27 -1.02
CA ASP A 150 -3.60 13.56 -2.25
C ASP A 150 -2.08 13.26 -2.31
N GLY A 151 -1.36 13.38 -1.19
CA GLY A 151 0.10 13.24 -1.14
C GLY A 151 0.59 11.83 -0.84
N ILE A 152 1.84 11.52 -1.23
CA ILE A 152 2.51 10.26 -0.88
C ILE A 152 2.62 10.10 0.65
N ALA A 153 2.82 11.20 1.39
CA ALA A 153 2.91 11.18 2.85
C ALA A 153 1.60 10.73 3.50
N ASP A 154 0.45 11.24 3.01
CA ASP A 154 -0.87 10.87 3.50
C ASP A 154 -1.20 9.42 3.17
N LEU A 155 -0.84 8.96 1.98
CA LEU A 155 -0.96 7.55 1.57
C LEU A 155 -0.14 6.62 2.48
N CYS A 156 1.09 7.00 2.80
CA CYS A 156 1.95 6.24 3.72
C CYS A 156 1.36 6.20 5.14
N ALA A 157 0.84 7.31 5.64
CA ALA A 157 0.18 7.36 6.93
C ALA A 157 -1.06 6.45 6.96
N ALA A 158 -1.89 6.47 5.92
CA ALA A 158 -3.06 5.60 5.76
C ALA A 158 -2.67 4.10 5.74
N LEU A 159 -1.56 3.76 5.08
CA LEU A 159 -1.03 2.40 5.07
C LEU A 159 -0.62 1.95 6.48
N LEU A 160 0.16 2.76 7.20
CA LEU A 160 0.60 2.44 8.56
C LEU A 160 -0.58 2.29 9.52
N GLU A 161 -1.57 3.19 9.46
CA GLU A 161 -2.79 3.12 10.25
C GLU A 161 -3.56 1.82 9.97
N SER A 162 -3.79 1.50 8.70
CA SER A 162 -4.53 0.29 8.31
C SER A 162 -3.78 -0.99 8.68
N ALA A 163 -2.46 -1.02 8.53
CA ALA A 163 -1.63 -2.16 8.90
C ALA A 163 -1.59 -2.38 10.42
N SER A 164 -1.62 -1.30 11.20
CA SER A 164 -1.60 -1.33 12.68
C SER A 164 -2.84 -2.01 13.29
N GLU A 165 -3.95 -2.06 12.56
CA GLU A 165 -5.17 -2.75 12.98
C GLU A 165 -5.15 -4.26 12.66
N VAL A 166 -4.31 -4.67 11.70
CA VAL A 166 -4.22 -6.07 11.26
C VAL A 166 -3.29 -6.87 12.15
N VAL A 167 -2.15 -6.27 12.55
CA VAL A 167 -1.07 -6.97 13.26
C VAL A 167 -0.63 -6.22 14.52
N GLU A 168 -0.18 -6.97 15.53
CA GLU A 168 0.51 -6.38 16.67
C GLU A 168 1.97 -6.12 16.32
N PHE A 169 2.48 -4.94 16.66
CA PHE A 169 3.84 -4.52 16.35
C PHE A 169 4.46 -3.74 17.52
N THR A 170 5.77 -3.65 17.53
CA THR A 170 6.52 -2.73 18.38
C THR A 170 6.97 -1.51 17.58
N THR A 171 7.48 -1.75 16.37
CA THR A 171 7.90 -0.74 15.40
C THR A 171 7.32 -1.09 14.04
N MET A 172 6.81 -0.10 13.32
CA MET A 172 6.32 -0.23 11.96
C MET A 172 6.75 1.00 11.18
N GLY A 173 7.16 0.82 9.92
CA GLY A 173 7.58 1.95 9.11
C GLY A 173 7.63 1.64 7.62
N ILE A 174 7.97 2.66 6.85
CA ILE A 174 8.04 2.60 5.40
C ILE A 174 9.41 3.07 4.96
N GLY A 175 10.11 2.24 4.20
CA GLY A 175 11.34 2.58 3.50
C GLY A 175 11.04 2.99 2.07
N MET A 176 11.54 4.16 1.63
CA MET A 176 11.35 4.68 0.27
C MET A 176 12.63 5.36 -0.24
N PHE A 177 12.68 5.59 -1.56
CA PHE A 177 13.76 6.36 -2.16
C PHE A 177 13.55 7.85 -1.96
N ASP A 178 14.51 8.50 -1.31
CA ASP A 178 14.56 9.95 -1.15
C ASP A 178 15.31 10.58 -2.34
N TYR A 179 14.60 11.36 -3.13
CA TYR A 179 15.15 12.00 -4.33
C TYR A 179 16.07 13.19 -4.00
N GLU A 180 15.90 13.82 -2.84
CA GLU A 180 16.76 14.92 -2.40
C GLU A 180 18.11 14.40 -1.93
N GLN A 181 18.11 13.32 -1.16
CA GLN A 181 19.31 12.67 -0.65
C GLN A 181 19.91 11.65 -1.64
N GLN A 182 19.20 11.30 -2.72
CA GLN A 182 19.57 10.25 -3.69
C GLN A 182 19.86 8.90 -3.00
N ALA A 183 19.09 8.56 -1.98
CA ALA A 183 19.32 7.39 -1.14
C ALA A 183 17.99 6.72 -0.72
N TRP A 184 18.05 5.44 -0.39
CA TRP A 184 16.95 4.75 0.26
C TRP A 184 16.97 5.07 1.76
N THR A 185 15.85 5.57 2.27
CA THR A 185 15.73 6.00 3.67
C THR A 185 14.43 5.53 4.29
N VAL A 186 14.39 5.48 5.60
CA VAL A 186 13.16 5.27 6.36
C VAL A 186 12.35 6.57 6.29
N TYR A 187 11.27 6.52 5.50
CA TYR A 187 10.44 7.68 5.16
C TYR A 187 9.45 8.05 6.24
N GLN A 188 8.86 7.03 6.89
CA GLN A 188 7.86 7.22 7.95
C GLN A 188 7.92 6.05 8.94
N VAL A 189 7.68 6.32 10.22
CA VAL A 189 7.73 5.29 11.28
C VAL A 189 6.59 5.49 12.28
N TYR A 190 6.05 4.38 12.76
CA TYR A 190 5.03 4.30 13.78
C TYR A 190 5.55 3.44 14.95
N TYR A 191 5.53 3.98 16.15
CA TYR A 191 5.98 3.28 17.35
C TYR A 191 4.81 3.10 18.31
N ARG A 192 4.72 1.94 18.93
CA ARG A 192 3.69 1.67 19.95
C ARG A 192 4.09 2.16 21.35
N GLN A 193 5.38 2.39 21.57
CA GLN A 193 5.93 2.93 22.81
C GLN A 193 6.83 4.13 22.48
N GLU A 194 6.78 5.19 23.31
CA GLU A 194 7.35 6.53 23.06
C GLU A 194 8.89 6.63 22.88
N GLU A 195 9.62 5.55 22.76
CA GLU A 195 11.08 5.60 22.89
C GLU A 195 11.89 5.76 21.61
N SER A 196 11.32 5.92 20.42
CA SER A 196 12.19 5.84 19.25
C SER A 196 11.80 6.61 18.00
N GLU A 197 11.99 7.92 18.00
CA GLU A 197 12.17 8.70 16.74
C GLU A 197 13.46 8.33 15.99
N LYS A 198 14.19 7.31 16.45
CA LYS A 198 15.55 6.98 16.00
C LYS A 198 15.66 6.46 14.56
N MET A 199 14.61 5.86 14.00
CA MET A 199 14.69 5.25 12.66
C MET A 199 14.33 6.21 11.52
N LEU A 200 13.60 7.29 11.80
CA LEU A 200 13.18 8.24 10.76
C LEU A 200 14.39 8.87 10.07
N GLY A 201 14.44 8.82 8.74
CA GLY A 201 15.53 9.33 7.94
C GLY A 201 16.79 8.45 7.92
N MET A 202 16.80 7.31 8.62
CA MET A 202 17.94 6.39 8.55
C MET A 202 18.11 5.84 7.14
N HIS A 203 19.36 5.70 6.73
CA HIS A 203 19.74 5.08 5.47
C HIS A 203 19.43 3.58 5.48
N ILE A 204 18.92 3.06 4.37
CA ILE A 204 18.63 1.64 4.13
C ILE A 204 19.69 1.08 3.19
N ASP A 205 20.54 0.21 3.72
CA ASP A 205 21.47 -0.55 2.90
C ASP A 205 20.72 -1.67 2.17
N LEU A 206 20.74 -1.64 0.84
CA LEU A 206 19.97 -2.59 0.02
C LEU A 206 20.51 -4.03 0.09
N GLU A 207 21.82 -4.20 0.32
CA GLU A 207 22.46 -5.51 0.30
C GLU A 207 22.53 -6.15 1.69
N TYR A 208 22.69 -5.34 2.74
CA TYR A 208 23.01 -5.82 4.08
C TYR A 208 21.91 -5.58 5.11
N SER A 209 20.73 -5.10 4.70
CA SER A 209 19.60 -4.92 5.61
C SER A 209 18.37 -5.74 5.20
N LEU A 210 17.53 -6.08 6.18
CA LEU A 210 16.27 -6.83 5.94
C LEU A 210 15.28 -6.04 5.10
N ILE A 211 15.15 -4.73 5.35
CA ILE A 211 14.31 -3.83 4.55
C ILE A 211 14.87 -3.74 3.13
N GLY A 212 16.18 -3.56 3.00
CA GLY A 212 16.88 -3.46 1.72
C GLY A 212 16.70 -4.71 0.86
N ASN A 213 16.82 -5.90 1.46
CA ASN A 213 16.56 -7.16 0.76
C ASN A 213 15.13 -7.22 0.18
N THR A 214 14.12 -6.78 0.94
CA THR A 214 12.73 -6.73 0.46
C THR A 214 12.57 -5.74 -0.68
N ILE A 215 13.22 -4.58 -0.60
CA ILE A 215 13.20 -3.57 -1.66
C ILE A 215 13.86 -4.12 -2.94
N LEU A 216 15.02 -4.73 -2.80
CA LEU A 216 15.82 -5.24 -3.93
C LEU A 216 15.16 -6.41 -4.64
N THR A 217 14.64 -7.37 -3.88
CA THR A 217 14.02 -8.60 -4.43
C THR A 217 12.57 -8.43 -4.83
N ALA A 218 11.88 -7.38 -4.35
CA ALA A 218 10.45 -7.18 -4.45
C ALA A 218 9.63 -8.39 -3.93
N GLN A 219 10.19 -9.11 -2.94
CA GLN A 219 9.55 -10.24 -2.28
C GLN A 219 9.39 -9.96 -0.78
N THR A 220 8.34 -10.53 -0.19
CA THR A 220 8.09 -10.44 1.24
C THR A 220 9.18 -11.17 2.01
N THR A 221 9.76 -10.49 3.01
CA THR A 221 10.71 -11.04 3.96
C THR A 221 10.01 -11.24 5.30
N ALA A 222 9.84 -12.49 5.73
CA ALA A 222 9.25 -12.84 7.02
C ALA A 222 10.22 -13.73 7.81
N ILE A 223 10.65 -13.28 8.97
CA ILE A 223 11.66 -13.97 9.80
C ILE A 223 11.19 -14.01 11.24
N ALA A 224 11.26 -15.20 11.86
CA ALA A 224 11.06 -15.39 13.28
C ALA A 224 11.69 -16.70 13.76
N PRO A 225 12.46 -16.71 14.86
CA PRO A 225 12.97 -15.53 15.55
C PRO A 225 14.03 -14.78 14.73
N ILE A 226 14.17 -13.48 14.97
CA ILE A 226 15.23 -12.68 14.35
C ILE A 226 16.55 -13.02 15.03
N ALA A 227 17.58 -13.36 14.25
CA ALA A 227 18.92 -13.58 14.76
C ALA A 227 19.62 -12.23 15.06
N ASP A 228 20.39 -12.16 16.14
CA ASP A 228 21.08 -10.94 16.59
C ASP A 228 22.09 -10.36 15.56
N GLU A 229 22.48 -11.15 14.59
CA GLU A 229 23.41 -10.76 13.52
C GLU A 229 22.74 -9.95 12.39
N LEU A 230 21.42 -10.04 12.27
CA LEU A 230 20.68 -9.38 11.21
C LEU A 230 20.47 -7.89 11.51
N ARG A 231 20.46 -7.09 10.46
CA ARG A 231 20.22 -5.65 10.52
C ARG A 231 18.87 -5.31 9.91
N VAL A 232 18.12 -4.43 10.54
CA VAL A 232 16.80 -4.02 10.06
C VAL A 232 16.92 -3.00 8.92
N CYS A 233 17.65 -1.92 9.13
CA CYS A 233 17.85 -0.87 8.12
C CYS A 233 19.34 -0.56 7.89
N ASP A 234 20.02 0.08 8.84
CA ASP A 234 21.44 0.43 8.76
C ASP A 234 22.31 -0.68 9.38
N SER A 235 23.60 -0.75 8.99
CA SER A 235 24.55 -1.70 9.57
C SER A 235 24.73 -1.53 11.07
N GLU A 236 24.45 -0.35 11.61
CA GLU A 236 24.52 -0.04 13.04
C GLU A 236 23.25 -0.40 13.82
N MET A 237 22.15 -0.68 13.12
CA MET A 237 20.85 -0.99 13.72
C MET A 237 20.60 -2.50 13.75
N PRO A 238 20.93 -3.20 14.83
CA PRO A 238 20.70 -4.63 14.96
C PRO A 238 19.20 -4.93 15.12
N ALA A 239 18.77 -6.09 14.64
CA ALA A 239 17.45 -6.61 14.92
C ALA A 239 17.30 -7.00 16.41
N ASN A 240 16.11 -6.79 16.98
CA ASN A 240 15.86 -6.90 18.43
C ASN A 240 15.24 -8.24 18.88
N GLY A 241 15.32 -9.30 18.08
CA GLY A 241 14.62 -10.55 18.38
C GLY A 241 13.11 -10.46 18.05
N GLY A 242 12.34 -11.49 18.39
CA GLY A 242 10.92 -11.54 18.01
C GLY A 242 10.72 -11.89 16.55
N TYR A 243 9.80 -11.21 15.86
CA TYR A 243 9.57 -11.39 14.43
C TYR A 243 9.78 -10.10 13.63
N PHE A 244 10.18 -10.27 12.39
CA PHE A 244 10.28 -9.22 11.39
C PHE A 244 9.45 -9.59 10.17
N LEU A 245 8.71 -8.64 9.66
CA LEU A 245 8.01 -8.72 8.38
C LEU A 245 8.32 -7.48 7.56
N ALA A 246 8.73 -7.64 6.33
CA ALA A 246 8.78 -6.55 5.35
C ALA A 246 8.08 -6.97 4.07
N VAL A 247 7.24 -6.08 3.55
CA VAL A 247 6.40 -6.30 2.38
C VAL A 247 6.70 -5.22 1.35
N PRO A 248 6.93 -5.57 0.07
CA PRO A 248 7.24 -4.60 -0.95
C PRO A 248 6.02 -3.73 -1.30
N LEU A 249 6.25 -2.44 -1.50
CA LEU A 249 5.27 -1.50 -2.04
C LEU A 249 5.38 -1.51 -3.57
N LYS A 250 4.89 -2.58 -4.18
CA LYS A 250 5.08 -2.84 -5.62
C LYS A 250 3.79 -2.63 -6.41
N SER A 251 3.96 -2.14 -7.65
CA SER A 251 2.97 -2.25 -8.72
C SER A 251 3.33 -3.43 -9.64
N GLN A 252 2.67 -3.53 -10.79
CA GLN A 252 3.03 -4.54 -11.79
C GLN A 252 4.42 -4.32 -12.41
N SER A 253 4.92 -3.09 -12.43
CA SER A 253 6.14 -2.71 -13.14
C SER A 253 7.29 -2.29 -12.24
N HIS A 254 7.03 -1.76 -11.05
CA HIS A 254 8.06 -1.18 -10.18
C HIS A 254 7.82 -1.49 -8.70
N ASN A 255 8.92 -1.53 -7.95
CA ASN A 255 8.90 -1.50 -6.49
C ASN A 255 9.30 -0.10 -5.99
N TYR A 256 8.44 0.53 -5.21
CA TYR A 256 8.60 1.91 -4.73
C TYR A 256 9.17 1.99 -3.32
N GLY A 257 9.25 0.84 -2.62
CA GLY A 257 9.73 0.77 -1.26
C GLY A 257 9.28 -0.49 -0.56
N ALA A 258 9.33 -0.46 0.76
CA ALA A 258 8.81 -1.55 1.60
C ALA A 258 8.13 -1.01 2.85
N LEU A 259 6.99 -1.59 3.20
CA LEU A 259 6.43 -1.53 4.54
C LEU A 259 7.15 -2.58 5.38
N PHE A 260 7.68 -2.20 6.53
CA PHE A 260 8.31 -3.12 7.48
C PHE A 260 7.69 -3.01 8.86
N LEU A 261 7.74 -4.09 9.60
CA LEU A 261 7.29 -4.14 10.99
C LEU A 261 8.08 -5.16 11.81
N GLU A 262 8.25 -4.85 13.07
CA GLU A 262 8.83 -5.70 14.09
C GLU A 262 7.85 -5.90 15.22
N GLY A 263 7.87 -7.06 15.84
CA GLY A 263 7.04 -7.34 17.00
C GLY A 263 7.65 -8.39 17.92
N SER A 264 7.17 -8.43 19.16
CA SER A 264 7.55 -9.44 20.13
C SER A 264 6.68 -10.69 19.94
N GLY A 265 7.29 -11.88 19.94
CA GLY A 265 6.54 -13.14 19.91
C GLY A 265 6.93 -14.08 18.79
N THR A 266 5.97 -14.94 18.41
CA THR A 266 6.14 -15.94 17.35
C THR A 266 5.79 -15.35 15.98
N ILE A 267 6.13 -16.11 14.93
CA ILE A 267 5.81 -15.74 13.54
C ILE A 267 4.34 -15.35 13.35
N LEU A 268 4.09 -14.35 12.55
CA LEU A 268 2.74 -13.93 12.18
C LEU A 268 1.99 -15.05 11.43
N PRO A 269 0.68 -15.18 11.64
CA PRO A 269 -0.15 -16.07 10.84
C PRO A 269 -0.08 -15.71 9.34
N SER A 270 -0.06 -16.71 8.47
CA SER A 270 0.05 -16.49 7.01
C SER A 270 -1.06 -15.60 6.46
N HIS A 271 -2.26 -15.64 7.06
CA HIS A 271 -3.37 -14.81 6.60
C HIS A 271 -3.18 -13.31 6.93
N ASP A 272 -2.56 -12.99 8.07
CA ASP A 272 -2.24 -11.59 8.41
C ASP A 272 -1.14 -11.07 7.49
N ILE A 273 -0.13 -11.89 7.18
CA ILE A 273 0.90 -11.56 6.18
C ILE A 273 0.25 -11.26 4.82
N ASN A 274 -0.68 -12.11 4.35
CA ASN A 274 -1.38 -11.91 3.08
C ASN A 274 -2.17 -10.58 3.05
N ILE A 275 -2.80 -10.18 4.17
CA ILE A 275 -3.50 -8.89 4.24
C ILE A 275 -2.51 -7.72 4.12
N ILE A 276 -1.39 -7.80 4.81
CA ILE A 276 -0.34 -6.77 4.73
C ILE A 276 0.26 -6.70 3.31
N GLU A 277 0.47 -7.86 2.64
CA GLU A 277 0.90 -7.92 1.24
C GLU A 277 -0.10 -7.22 0.31
N MET A 278 -1.39 -7.49 0.49
CA MET A 278 -2.45 -6.83 -0.30
C MET A 278 -2.46 -5.31 -0.09
N LEU A 279 -2.28 -4.83 1.14
CA LEU A 279 -2.15 -3.39 1.42
C LEU A 279 -0.90 -2.80 0.77
N GLY A 280 0.24 -3.50 0.79
CA GLY A 280 1.48 -3.11 0.13
C GLY A 280 1.32 -2.98 -1.39
N GLU A 281 0.68 -3.96 -2.05
CA GLU A 281 0.42 -3.95 -3.49
C GLU A 281 -0.57 -2.83 -3.89
N GLN A 282 -1.63 -2.60 -3.09
CA GLN A 282 -2.55 -1.48 -3.32
C GLN A 282 -1.82 -0.14 -3.22
N THR A 283 -0.97 0.02 -2.19
CA THR A 283 -0.18 1.24 -1.99
C THR A 283 0.79 1.45 -3.15
N GLY A 284 1.53 0.42 -3.57
CA GLY A 284 2.44 0.51 -4.72
C GLY A 284 1.73 0.92 -6.01
N THR A 285 0.53 0.39 -6.24
CA THR A 285 -0.32 0.75 -7.40
C THR A 285 -0.76 2.22 -7.33
N ILE A 286 -1.14 2.72 -6.15
CA ILE A 286 -1.54 4.12 -5.98
C ILE A 286 -0.34 5.05 -6.15
N ILE A 287 0.85 4.70 -5.62
CA ILE A 287 2.09 5.46 -5.83
C ILE A 287 2.39 5.57 -7.33
N GLU A 288 2.25 4.47 -8.08
CA GLU A 288 2.44 4.47 -9.53
C GLU A 288 1.48 5.43 -10.23
N GLN A 289 0.19 5.39 -9.87
CA GLN A 289 -0.83 6.29 -10.42
C GLN A 289 -0.53 7.76 -10.11
N LEU A 290 -0.14 8.08 -8.87
CA LEU A 290 0.24 9.45 -8.49
C LEU A 290 1.45 9.94 -9.30
N ARG A 291 2.48 9.10 -9.48
CA ARG A 291 3.66 9.43 -10.29
C ARG A 291 3.34 9.60 -11.77
N PHE A 292 2.51 8.74 -12.34
CA PHE A 292 2.04 8.90 -13.71
C PHE A 292 1.27 10.20 -13.87
N HIS A 293 0.41 10.53 -12.93
CA HIS A 293 -0.36 11.77 -12.95
C HIS A 293 0.55 13.02 -12.89
N GLU A 294 1.57 12.97 -12.05
CA GLU A 294 2.56 14.04 -11.91
C GLU A 294 3.43 14.16 -13.17
N MET A 295 3.87 13.03 -13.74
CA MET A 295 4.60 13.01 -15.00
C MET A 295 3.74 13.51 -16.17
N PHE A 296 2.46 13.13 -16.21
CA PHE A 296 1.52 13.62 -17.22
C PHE A 296 1.28 15.13 -17.09
N ARG A 297 1.08 15.63 -15.86
CA ARG A 297 0.99 17.06 -15.58
C ARG A 297 2.26 17.82 -16.00
N SER A 298 3.42 17.26 -15.74
CA SER A 298 4.71 17.89 -16.10
C SER A 298 5.01 17.86 -17.60
N THR A 299 4.42 16.91 -18.35
CA THR A 299 4.55 16.80 -19.81
C THR A 299 3.40 17.45 -20.58
N ALA A 300 2.22 17.61 -19.97
CA ALA A 300 1.12 18.34 -20.56
C ALA A 300 1.52 19.81 -20.76
N LEU A 301 1.34 20.31 -21.97
CA LEU A 301 1.65 21.72 -22.29
C LEU A 301 0.72 22.70 -21.55
N MET A 302 -0.50 22.26 -21.25
CA MET A 302 -1.54 23.06 -20.60
C MET A 302 -2.21 22.28 -19.46
N ASP A 303 -2.54 22.99 -18.38
CA ASP A 303 -3.47 22.52 -17.35
C ASP A 303 -4.88 22.56 -17.90
N GLU A 304 -5.53 21.41 -18.08
CA GLU A 304 -6.87 21.31 -18.66
C GLU A 304 -7.95 21.97 -17.78
N THR A 305 -7.76 21.98 -16.46
CA THR A 305 -8.71 22.54 -15.50
C THR A 305 -8.70 24.07 -15.53
N LYS A 306 -7.52 24.65 -15.56
CA LYS A 306 -7.30 26.10 -15.56
C LYS A 306 -7.19 26.67 -16.99
N GLY A 307 -6.85 25.82 -17.97
CA GLY A 307 -6.56 26.23 -19.35
C GLY A 307 -5.36 27.18 -19.44
N LEU A 308 -4.33 26.90 -18.65
CA LEU A 308 -3.09 27.66 -18.61
C LEU A 308 -1.94 26.80 -19.13
N TYR A 309 -0.95 27.42 -19.77
CA TYR A 309 0.32 26.74 -20.00
C TYR A 309 0.99 26.41 -18.67
N ASN A 310 1.58 25.21 -18.54
CA ASN A 310 2.45 24.92 -17.40
C ASN A 310 3.71 25.80 -17.46
N SER A 311 4.44 25.93 -16.36
CA SER A 311 5.62 26.81 -16.25
C SER A 311 6.66 26.52 -17.32
N LYS A 312 6.91 25.25 -17.63
CA LYS A 312 7.89 24.82 -18.63
C LYS A 312 7.48 25.21 -20.05
N ALA A 313 6.22 24.98 -20.41
CA ALA A 313 5.68 25.34 -21.71
C ALA A 313 5.56 26.86 -21.88
N PHE A 314 5.15 27.56 -20.84
CA PHE A 314 5.12 29.02 -20.84
C PHE A 314 6.52 29.62 -21.04
N TYR A 315 7.54 29.08 -20.33
CA TYR A 315 8.93 29.50 -20.49
C TYR A 315 9.45 29.27 -21.91
N ALA A 316 9.15 28.14 -22.51
CA ALA A 316 9.53 27.87 -23.91
C ALA A 316 8.90 28.89 -24.87
N ARG A 317 7.62 29.23 -24.70
CA ARG A 317 6.92 30.26 -25.49
C ARG A 317 7.51 31.65 -25.25
N MET A 318 7.93 31.96 -24.03
CA MET A 318 8.63 33.20 -23.68
C MET A 318 9.96 33.36 -24.46
N ILE A 319 10.74 32.28 -24.57
CA ILE A 319 11.98 32.30 -25.39
C ILE A 319 11.69 32.63 -26.85
N GLU A 320 10.64 32.00 -27.41
CA GLU A 320 10.22 32.26 -28.79
C GLU A 320 9.80 33.73 -29.01
N GLU A 321 8.98 34.27 -28.12
CA GLU A 321 8.51 35.66 -28.24
C GLU A 321 9.62 36.69 -28.01
N THR A 322 10.55 36.40 -27.09
CA THR A 322 11.72 37.23 -26.87
C THR A 322 12.63 37.23 -28.14
N ALA A 323 12.81 36.10 -28.81
CA ALA A 323 13.52 36.02 -30.06
C ALA A 323 12.82 36.82 -31.19
N LYS A 324 11.50 36.74 -31.29
CA LYS A 324 10.70 37.53 -32.24
C LYS A 324 10.83 39.06 -32.00
N THR A 325 10.85 39.47 -30.73
CA THR A 325 11.06 40.90 -30.36
C THR A 325 12.45 41.34 -30.86
N ARG A 326 13.50 40.55 -30.68
CA ARG A 326 14.83 40.84 -31.13
C ARG A 326 14.90 40.94 -32.68
N ASP A 327 14.28 39.96 -33.36
CA ASP A 327 14.45 39.83 -34.83
C ASP A 327 13.53 40.78 -35.60
N PHE A 328 12.36 41.11 -35.09
CA PHE A 328 11.33 41.90 -35.78
C PHE A 328 11.03 43.27 -35.12
N GLY A 329 11.56 43.52 -33.91
CA GLY A 329 11.31 44.74 -33.18
C GLY A 329 9.89 44.91 -32.63
N ASN A 330 9.05 43.86 -32.61
CA ASN A 330 7.71 43.89 -32.08
C ASN A 330 7.74 44.00 -30.54
N PRO A 331 7.06 44.96 -29.92
CA PRO A 331 7.06 45.11 -28.49
C PRO A 331 6.40 43.87 -27.81
N PHE A 332 6.96 43.44 -26.73
CA PHE A 332 6.48 42.34 -25.92
C PHE A 332 6.67 42.66 -24.45
N SER A 333 5.67 42.43 -23.62
CA SER A 333 5.73 42.65 -22.17
C SER A 333 5.32 41.39 -21.42
N LEU A 334 6.02 41.12 -20.31
CA LEU A 334 5.67 40.07 -19.35
C LEU A 334 4.97 40.72 -18.15
N ALA A 335 3.79 40.27 -17.81
CA ALA A 335 3.08 40.60 -16.59
C ALA A 335 3.02 39.38 -15.66
N LEU A 336 3.45 39.52 -14.42
CA LEU A 336 3.29 38.53 -13.36
C LEU A 336 2.22 39.00 -12.39
N ILE A 337 1.25 38.14 -12.10
CA ILE A 337 0.08 38.47 -11.26
C ILE A 337 0.07 37.48 -10.07
N LYS A 338 0.01 38.02 -8.87
CA LYS A 338 -0.12 37.26 -7.63
C LYS A 338 -1.34 37.76 -6.85
N MET A 339 -2.12 36.84 -6.30
CA MET A 339 -3.20 37.20 -5.37
C MET A 339 -2.59 37.70 -4.06
N ASP A 340 -3.16 38.78 -3.52
CA ASP A 340 -2.78 39.30 -2.23
C ASP A 340 -3.41 38.42 -1.13
N THR A 341 -2.60 38.00 -0.14
CA THR A 341 -3.06 37.17 0.95
C THR A 341 -3.79 37.95 2.01
N TYR A 342 -4.88 37.40 2.54
CA TYR A 342 -5.60 37.93 3.69
C TYR A 342 -5.20 37.18 4.94
N GLU A 343 -4.59 37.84 5.90
CA GLU A 343 -4.21 37.24 7.20
C GLU A 343 -5.40 36.79 8.06
N SER A 344 -6.63 37.19 7.69
CA SER A 344 -7.83 37.03 8.52
C SER A 344 -8.80 35.93 8.10
N LEU A 345 -8.50 35.16 7.05
CA LEU A 345 -9.38 34.07 6.61
C LEU A 345 -8.91 32.73 7.18
N GLU A 346 -9.57 32.29 8.24
CA GLU A 346 -9.53 30.89 8.67
C GLU A 346 -10.01 30.00 7.50
N ASN A 347 -9.21 28.96 7.15
CA ASN A 347 -9.45 28.03 6.03
C ASN A 347 -9.23 28.61 4.61
N LEU A 348 -8.24 29.48 4.44
CA LEU A 348 -7.88 30.03 3.12
C LEU A 348 -7.55 28.92 2.09
N HIS A 349 -6.94 27.84 2.51
CA HIS A 349 -6.53 26.73 1.63
C HIS A 349 -7.70 26.06 0.90
N GLU A 350 -8.88 25.97 1.52
CA GLU A 350 -10.06 25.32 0.91
C GLU A 350 -10.71 26.14 -0.21
N ILE A 351 -10.52 27.46 -0.23
CA ILE A 351 -11.15 28.38 -1.20
C ILE A 351 -10.16 29.06 -2.13
N GLU A 352 -8.87 28.87 -1.90
CA GLU A 352 -7.81 29.56 -2.65
C GLU A 352 -7.81 29.20 -4.14
N ASP A 353 -8.05 27.93 -4.46
CA ASP A 353 -8.08 27.46 -5.84
C ASP A 353 -9.31 28.00 -6.59
N ASP A 354 -10.45 28.10 -5.94
CA ASP A 354 -11.65 28.71 -6.51
C ASP A 354 -11.47 30.22 -6.75
N LEU A 355 -10.81 30.90 -5.82
CA LEU A 355 -10.43 32.33 -5.99
C LEU A 355 -9.45 32.49 -7.15
N LEU A 356 -8.45 31.61 -7.27
CA LEU A 356 -7.51 31.62 -8.38
C LEU A 356 -8.22 31.42 -9.72
N LEU A 357 -9.15 30.47 -9.82
CA LEU A 357 -9.97 30.27 -11.01
C LEU A 357 -10.80 31.52 -11.37
N HIS A 358 -11.33 32.23 -10.38
CA HIS A 358 -12.01 33.48 -10.60
C HIS A 358 -11.07 34.56 -11.17
N VAL A 359 -9.86 34.69 -10.60
CA VAL A 359 -8.83 35.62 -11.10
C VAL A 359 -8.43 35.26 -12.54
N ILE A 360 -8.17 33.97 -12.83
CA ILE A 360 -7.86 33.51 -14.18
C ILE A 360 -8.92 33.89 -15.19
N LYS A 361 -10.19 33.71 -14.84
CA LYS A 361 -11.33 34.07 -15.70
C LYS A 361 -11.36 35.57 -16.01
N LYS A 362 -11.08 36.42 -15.02
CA LYS A 362 -11.01 37.87 -15.19
C LYS A 362 -9.79 38.30 -16.03
N VAL A 363 -8.64 37.68 -15.82
CA VAL A 363 -7.44 37.92 -16.62
C VAL A 363 -7.72 37.58 -18.08
N LYS A 364 -8.23 36.37 -18.35
CA LYS A 364 -8.53 35.86 -19.71
C LYS A 364 -9.53 36.79 -20.45
N SER A 365 -10.53 37.33 -19.77
CA SER A 365 -11.49 38.23 -20.40
C SER A 365 -10.87 39.56 -20.85
N ASN A 366 -9.69 39.90 -20.37
CA ASN A 366 -8.93 41.11 -20.69
C ASN A 366 -7.74 40.85 -21.63
N MET A 367 -7.52 39.59 -22.07
CA MET A 367 -6.45 39.20 -22.97
C MET A 367 -6.92 39.22 -24.43
N LYS A 368 -5.98 39.37 -25.34
CA LYS A 368 -6.18 39.15 -26.76
C LYS A 368 -5.97 37.69 -27.11
N GLU A 369 -6.48 37.23 -28.26
CA GLU A 369 -6.38 35.82 -28.72
C GLU A 369 -4.93 35.31 -28.81
N TYR A 370 -3.97 36.18 -29.08
CA TYR A 370 -2.57 35.81 -29.23
C TYR A 370 -1.72 36.04 -27.96
N ASP A 371 -2.30 36.63 -26.90
CA ASP A 371 -1.64 36.72 -25.61
C ASP A 371 -1.56 35.32 -24.99
N ILE A 372 -0.49 35.04 -24.24
CA ILE A 372 -0.21 33.74 -23.67
C ILE A 372 -0.32 33.83 -22.15
N ILE A 373 -1.03 32.89 -21.52
CA ILE A 373 -1.15 32.82 -20.09
C ILE A 373 -0.64 31.46 -19.57
N GLY A 374 0.13 31.47 -18.52
CA GLY A 374 0.68 30.28 -17.89
C GLY A 374 0.83 30.41 -16.39
N GLU A 375 1.10 29.29 -15.76
CA GLU A 375 1.51 29.25 -14.35
C GLU A 375 2.99 29.63 -14.22
N PHE A 376 3.28 30.36 -13.16
CA PHE A 376 4.62 30.66 -12.69
C PHE A 376 4.76 30.17 -11.25
N GLU A 377 5.88 30.37 -10.60
CA GLU A 377 6.14 29.87 -9.25
C GLU A 377 5.08 30.31 -8.22
N GLY A 378 4.70 29.42 -7.30
CA GLY A 378 3.89 29.73 -6.12
C GLY A 378 2.50 30.34 -6.41
N LYS A 379 1.70 29.74 -7.30
CA LYS A 379 0.35 30.22 -7.70
C LYS A 379 0.36 31.61 -8.34
N THR A 380 1.48 32.05 -8.89
CA THR A 380 1.61 33.27 -9.67
C THR A 380 1.21 33.00 -11.12
N LEU A 381 0.43 33.88 -11.72
CA LEU A 381 0.09 33.82 -13.15
C LEU A 381 1.09 34.64 -13.94
N ALA A 382 1.56 34.09 -15.05
CA ALA A 382 2.42 34.77 -15.99
C ALA A 382 1.66 35.06 -17.30
N ILE A 383 1.66 36.27 -17.77
CA ILE A 383 0.97 36.69 -18.99
C ILE A 383 1.95 37.36 -19.95
N ALA A 384 2.08 36.78 -21.14
CA ALA A 384 2.85 37.35 -22.22
C ALA A 384 1.94 38.25 -23.08
N LEU A 385 2.10 39.56 -22.98
CA LEU A 385 1.34 40.56 -23.68
C LEU A 385 2.03 40.90 -25.01
N ILE A 386 1.56 40.26 -26.08
CA ILE A 386 2.18 40.34 -27.41
C ILE A 386 1.81 41.64 -28.12
N GLY A 387 2.81 42.31 -28.69
CA GLY A 387 2.60 43.60 -29.42
C GLY A 387 2.22 44.74 -28.49
N GLN A 388 2.50 44.66 -27.17
CA GLN A 388 2.20 45.71 -26.22
C GLN A 388 3.47 46.34 -25.67
N SER A 389 3.51 47.70 -25.74
CA SER A 389 4.55 48.47 -25.07
C SER A 389 4.34 48.52 -23.57
N LEU A 390 5.35 48.90 -22.80
CA LEU A 390 5.28 49.01 -21.34
C LEU A 390 4.10 49.88 -20.87
N GLU A 391 3.88 51.02 -21.53
CA GLU A 391 2.78 51.94 -21.22
C GLU A 391 1.41 51.27 -21.41
N LYS A 392 1.19 50.59 -22.55
CA LYS A 392 -0.05 49.87 -22.83
C LYS A 392 -0.26 48.70 -21.86
N SER A 393 0.81 48.01 -21.52
CA SER A 393 0.79 46.90 -20.56
C SER A 393 0.48 47.39 -19.14
N HIS A 394 0.98 48.57 -18.75
CA HIS A 394 0.60 49.19 -17.49
C HIS A 394 -0.90 49.56 -17.43
N ILE A 395 -1.43 50.15 -18.50
CA ILE A 395 -2.88 50.48 -18.60
C ILE A 395 -3.72 49.20 -18.53
N TRP A 396 -3.27 48.13 -19.19
CA TRP A 396 -3.91 46.80 -19.12
C TRP A 396 -3.88 46.27 -17.70
N GLY A 397 -2.73 46.31 -17.03
CA GLY A 397 -2.57 45.82 -15.65
C GLY A 397 -3.48 46.57 -14.68
N GLU A 398 -3.56 47.88 -14.76
CA GLU A 398 -4.45 48.69 -13.92
C GLU A 398 -5.94 48.39 -14.16
N ARG A 399 -6.34 48.12 -15.41
CA ARG A 399 -7.69 47.67 -15.72
C ARG A 399 -8.01 46.34 -15.09
N VAL A 400 -7.15 45.33 -15.28
CA VAL A 400 -7.29 43.97 -14.72
C VAL A 400 -7.36 44.03 -13.19
N ARG A 401 -6.45 44.76 -12.55
CA ARG A 401 -6.42 44.93 -11.11
C ARG A 401 -7.75 45.51 -10.57
N LYS A 402 -8.26 46.59 -11.20
CA LYS A 402 -9.52 47.22 -10.81
C LYS A 402 -10.72 46.29 -11.00
N GLU A 403 -10.80 45.58 -12.12
CA GLU A 403 -11.88 44.64 -12.39
C GLU A 403 -11.89 43.46 -11.41
N ILE A 404 -10.71 42.96 -11.01
CA ILE A 404 -10.60 41.89 -9.99
C ILE A 404 -11.02 42.44 -8.62
N ALA A 405 -10.48 43.59 -8.20
CA ALA A 405 -10.75 44.18 -6.89
C ALA A 405 -12.23 44.58 -6.69
N SER A 406 -12.93 44.93 -7.79
CA SER A 406 -14.36 45.30 -7.74
C SER A 406 -15.32 44.11 -7.90
N ALA A 407 -14.82 42.95 -8.26
CA ALA A 407 -15.62 41.74 -8.46
C ALA A 407 -15.95 41.06 -7.12
N ILE A 408 -17.24 40.78 -6.89
CA ILE A 408 -17.69 39.99 -5.76
C ILE A 408 -17.82 38.53 -6.24
N THR A 409 -17.13 37.63 -5.55
CA THR A 409 -17.19 36.20 -5.84
C THR A 409 -17.92 35.48 -4.70
N GLU A 410 -18.83 34.58 -5.03
CA GLU A 410 -19.53 33.74 -4.07
C GLU A 410 -18.92 32.34 -4.09
N ILE A 411 -18.31 31.94 -2.98
CA ILE A 411 -17.68 30.62 -2.77
C ILE A 411 -18.18 30.10 -1.43
N ASN A 412 -18.71 28.87 -1.40
CA ASN A 412 -19.22 28.22 -0.18
C ASN A 412 -20.20 29.13 0.62
N ASN A 413 -21.13 29.78 -0.06
CA ASN A 413 -22.10 30.72 0.52
C ASN A 413 -21.46 31.95 1.21
N ARG A 414 -20.20 32.26 0.93
CA ARG A 414 -19.52 33.48 1.36
C ARG A 414 -19.29 34.41 0.19
N ARG A 415 -19.59 35.69 0.36
CA ARG A 415 -19.32 36.73 -0.62
C ARG A 415 -17.98 37.38 -0.33
N LEU A 416 -17.02 37.15 -1.22
CA LEU A 416 -15.62 37.54 -1.04
C LEU A 416 -15.19 38.49 -2.17
N THR A 417 -14.21 39.31 -1.87
CA THR A 417 -13.47 40.10 -2.87
C THR A 417 -11.99 39.67 -2.78
N VAL A 418 -11.27 39.69 -3.89
CA VAL A 418 -9.85 39.40 -3.96
C VAL A 418 -9.12 40.57 -4.61
N THR A 419 -7.92 40.88 -4.16
CA THR A 419 -7.04 41.84 -4.82
C THR A 419 -5.81 41.14 -5.37
N VAL A 420 -5.15 41.77 -6.31
CA VAL A 420 -3.93 41.22 -6.95
C VAL A 420 -2.86 42.28 -7.04
N SER A 421 -1.63 41.84 -6.90
CA SER A 421 -0.45 42.64 -7.20
C SER A 421 0.14 42.22 -8.55
N ILE A 422 0.54 43.17 -9.37
CA ILE A 422 0.98 42.95 -10.75
C ILE A 422 2.36 43.58 -10.96
N GLY A 423 3.34 42.78 -11.37
CA GLY A 423 4.62 43.26 -11.82
C GLY A 423 4.78 43.11 -13.34
N ILE A 424 5.22 44.17 -14.04
CA ILE A 424 5.31 44.19 -15.49
C ILE A 424 6.71 44.61 -15.93
N ALA A 425 7.28 43.88 -16.90
CA ALA A 425 8.51 44.27 -17.60
C ALA A 425 8.34 44.13 -19.09
N GLN A 426 8.95 45.02 -19.85
CA GLN A 426 9.00 44.97 -21.34
C GLN A 426 10.30 44.36 -21.78
N ALA A 427 10.25 43.49 -22.79
CA ALA A 427 11.44 42.93 -23.44
C ALA A 427 12.12 43.97 -24.33
N ASN A 428 13.40 44.11 -24.16
CA ASN A 428 14.26 44.91 -25.05
C ASN A 428 14.94 44.01 -26.11
N SER A 429 15.40 44.60 -27.17
CA SER A 429 16.01 43.87 -28.32
C SER A 429 17.24 42.99 -27.95
N TYR A 430 17.84 43.17 -26.79
CA TYR A 430 19.00 42.46 -26.31
C TYR A 430 18.71 41.53 -25.12
N ASP A 431 17.48 41.54 -24.62
CA ASP A 431 17.12 40.75 -23.41
C ASP A 431 17.03 39.26 -23.72
N LYS A 432 17.46 38.47 -22.78
CA LYS A 432 17.11 37.04 -22.66
C LYS A 432 15.85 36.89 -21.84
N ALA A 433 15.13 35.80 -22.07
CA ALA A 433 13.92 35.48 -21.30
C ALA A 433 14.13 35.56 -19.77
N ASP A 434 15.28 35.08 -19.27
CA ASP A 434 15.64 35.14 -17.84
C ASP A 434 15.77 36.56 -17.30
N SER A 435 16.27 37.50 -18.10
CA SER A 435 16.38 38.90 -17.70
C SER A 435 15.00 39.53 -17.57
N LEU A 436 14.11 39.26 -18.52
CA LEU A 436 12.75 39.75 -18.52
C LEU A 436 11.97 39.20 -17.31
N ILE A 437 12.13 37.92 -17.01
CA ILE A 437 11.50 37.29 -15.83
C ILE A 437 12.01 37.94 -14.55
N ARG A 438 13.33 38.10 -14.37
CA ARG A 438 13.88 38.78 -13.19
C ARG A 438 13.32 40.18 -13.00
N ASN A 439 13.23 40.96 -14.07
CA ASN A 439 12.72 42.33 -14.05
C ASN A 439 11.23 42.37 -13.65
N ALA A 440 10.40 41.47 -14.22
CA ALA A 440 9.00 41.33 -13.86
C ALA A 440 8.81 40.86 -12.43
N THR A 441 9.66 39.90 -11.94
CA THR A 441 9.64 39.41 -10.56
C THR A 441 10.00 40.52 -9.57
N SER A 442 11.03 41.33 -9.86
CA SER A 442 11.38 42.48 -9.01
C SER A 442 10.24 43.49 -8.91
N SER A 443 9.56 43.77 -10.04
CA SER A 443 8.39 44.64 -10.04
C SER A 443 7.21 44.00 -9.28
N LEU A 444 6.99 42.69 -9.41
CA LEU A 444 5.93 42.01 -8.66
C LEU A 444 6.19 42.07 -7.14
N GLN A 445 7.46 41.87 -6.71
CA GLN A 445 7.82 41.97 -5.29
C GLN A 445 7.46 43.35 -4.73
N LEU A 446 7.84 44.43 -5.41
CA LEU A 446 7.49 45.80 -5.01
C LEU A 446 5.97 46.06 -5.05
N ALA A 447 5.24 45.44 -6.00
CA ALA A 447 3.79 45.52 -6.06
C ALA A 447 3.13 44.78 -4.87
N SER A 448 3.66 43.61 -4.50
CA SER A 448 3.13 42.83 -3.38
C SER A 448 3.36 43.49 -2.02
N GLU A 449 4.44 44.26 -1.86
CA GLU A 449 4.66 45.08 -0.64
C GLU A 449 3.60 46.16 -0.43
N LYS A 450 3.07 46.71 -1.53
CA LYS A 450 2.00 47.75 -1.50
C LYS A 450 0.61 47.15 -1.50
N THR A 451 0.47 45.88 -1.89
CA THR A 451 -0.78 45.19 -2.18
C THR A 451 -1.67 45.93 -3.17
N ASN A 452 -2.59 45.26 -3.86
CA ASN A 452 -3.52 45.83 -4.79
C ASN A 452 -2.90 46.93 -5.68
N SER A 453 -1.76 46.62 -6.31
CA SER A 453 -0.97 47.63 -7.06
C SER A 453 -0.37 47.04 -8.34
N VAL A 454 -0.04 47.94 -9.28
CA VAL A 454 0.68 47.57 -10.52
C VAL A 454 2.00 48.36 -10.55
N ILE A 455 3.09 47.64 -10.68
CA ILE A 455 4.42 48.22 -10.81
C ILE A 455 5.08 47.75 -12.12
N VAL A 456 5.67 48.67 -12.83
CA VAL A 456 6.41 48.43 -14.06
C VAL A 456 7.90 48.56 -13.80
N TYR A 457 8.68 47.69 -14.43
CA TYR A 457 10.13 47.77 -14.43
C TYR A 457 10.56 48.91 -15.39
N SER A 458 11.19 49.91 -14.85
CA SER A 458 11.71 51.08 -15.59
C SER A 458 13.17 50.93 -15.95
#